data_e00f25c4a8c82903547302f1d9252671
#
_entry.id   e00f25c4a8c82903547302f1d9252671
#
_cell.length_a   1.000
_cell.length_b   1.000
_cell.length_c   1.000
_cell.angle_alpha   90.00
_cell.angle_beta   90.00
_cell.angle_gamma   90.00
#
_symmetry.space_group_name_H-M   'P 1'
#
loop_
_entity.id
_entity.type
_entity.pdbx_description
1 polymer ?
#
loop_
_entity_poly.entity_id
_entity_poly.type
_entity_poly.pdbx_seq_one_letter_code
_entity_poly.pdbx_strand_id
1 'polypeptide(L)'
;MKIVFLHGIGDGDPGMSWLDGLNRGLVAHGREPIAASDVLAPQYATFLSTDEWTAKMPAPNTEPKDNTAARHAFQRRKARIRRSLEGRDDIRTFGSIGYHRVPDPVLHVGQAAAIGCGTTFLNLDQVGRYVGDEALRGAVLRHVLAQLPSGAHDLVLIGHSLGSLIAIDLLDHLPDRFRVRRLLTLGSPAGSPVLHRNGNRMARRFPYSRVDDWTNVLDVRDVVTGGRGLASIFAAAQDVVVDIRGQHGAGLYLGHGAVSGLIAEVLYPSKALVPISVHLTVRMSDDDANNLLTLHYAHAVADAIKDQAVAERYRGALAQVQDDLIDATERFVRETGRAVPPEIGDLLEGRLPTLPDRWGLRELVARLMVLSSTNLVEPYDIDTGRAQRDAMRRVLGRLGYEDMTPVIGRSLDKVRAHVSKKGGVPWGTIIPIAVGAALIAAVPLGLAAVGTAGLAGAAATTSTLAAFGPGGMMGGVATIGTLASGGTAAATYGMLSGGGSVPTALAANALVLEVAVEYACKQLELEVDETLWFRITTAESHVAAEIRRHEEFSDPKSARLVELRAVHAIVSSLLEFLTTHDLTPREITQTPSLVRLEA
;
A
#
# COMPACT_ATOMS: atom_id res chain seq x y z
N MET A 1 5.98 30.07 1.35
CA MET A 1 5.20 29.27 0.38
C MET A 1 4.28 30.20 -0.36
N LYS A 2 4.05 29.99 -1.67
CA LYS A 2 3.10 30.79 -2.46
C LYS A 2 2.07 29.88 -3.13
N ILE A 3 0.83 30.36 -3.23
CA ILE A 3 -0.20 29.68 -4.00
C ILE A 3 -0.21 30.28 -5.41
N VAL A 4 -0.19 29.40 -6.42
CA VAL A 4 -0.36 29.78 -7.82
C VAL A 4 -1.65 29.16 -8.33
N PHE A 5 -2.60 29.97 -8.74
CA PHE A 5 -3.86 29.52 -9.30
C PHE A 5 -3.92 29.81 -10.80
N LEU A 6 -4.20 28.79 -11.59
CA LEU A 6 -4.37 28.86 -13.04
C LEU A 6 -5.85 28.64 -13.37
N HIS A 7 -6.48 29.67 -13.90
CA HIS A 7 -7.93 29.70 -14.16
C HIS A 7 -8.32 28.86 -15.40
N GLY A 8 -9.61 28.58 -15.53
CA GLY A 8 -10.19 27.91 -16.69
C GLY A 8 -10.36 28.84 -17.91
N ILE A 9 -11.27 28.44 -18.79
CA ILE A 9 -11.72 29.26 -19.91
C ILE A 9 -12.53 30.47 -19.42
N GLY A 10 -12.73 31.46 -20.29
CA GLY A 10 -13.51 32.69 -20.00
C GLY A 10 -12.63 33.87 -19.61
N ASP A 11 -13.11 34.72 -18.73
CA ASP A 11 -12.49 36.00 -18.34
C ASP A 11 -11.37 35.89 -17.28
N GLY A 12 -11.12 34.67 -16.77
CA GLY A 12 -10.06 34.42 -15.80
C GLY A 12 -10.45 34.64 -14.34
N ASP A 13 -11.73 34.83 -14.03
CA ASP A 13 -12.25 35.07 -12.67
C ASP A 13 -11.56 36.26 -11.95
N PRO A 14 -11.68 37.47 -12.51
CA PRO A 14 -11.04 38.67 -11.93
C PRO A 14 -11.55 38.99 -10.51
N GLY A 15 -12.72 38.51 -10.15
CA GLY A 15 -13.30 38.61 -8.80
C GLY A 15 -12.72 37.65 -7.79
N MET A 16 -11.85 36.72 -8.21
CA MET A 16 -11.20 35.73 -7.36
C MET A 16 -12.18 34.88 -6.54
N SER A 17 -13.34 34.54 -7.11
CA SER A 17 -14.36 33.69 -6.45
C SER A 17 -13.83 32.33 -5.99
N TRP A 18 -12.78 31.83 -6.67
CA TRP A 18 -12.06 30.66 -6.28
C TRP A 18 -11.38 30.81 -4.90
N LEU A 19 -10.81 32.01 -4.59
CA LEU A 19 -10.15 32.30 -3.31
C LEU A 19 -11.18 32.39 -2.19
N ASP A 20 -12.34 32.99 -2.45
CA ASP A 20 -13.44 32.99 -1.50
C ASP A 20 -13.91 31.57 -1.16
N GLY A 21 -13.98 30.68 -2.17
CA GLY A 21 -14.28 29.28 -1.97
C GLY A 21 -13.25 28.61 -1.06
N LEU A 22 -11.96 28.76 -1.38
CA LEU A 22 -10.87 28.21 -0.58
C LEU A 22 -10.90 28.74 0.86
N ASN A 23 -11.07 30.05 1.04
CA ASN A 23 -11.09 30.68 2.36
C ASN A 23 -12.25 30.18 3.22
N ARG A 24 -13.45 29.98 2.65
CA ARG A 24 -14.55 29.35 3.38
C ARG A 24 -14.18 27.97 3.87
N GLY A 25 -13.53 27.16 3.02
CA GLY A 25 -13.06 25.82 3.40
C GLY A 25 -11.97 25.86 4.47
N LEU A 26 -11.00 26.77 4.38
CA LEU A 26 -9.95 26.92 5.39
C LEU A 26 -10.50 27.32 6.75
N VAL A 27 -11.44 28.28 6.79
CA VAL A 27 -12.12 28.69 8.02
C VAL A 27 -12.88 27.51 8.65
N ALA A 28 -13.54 26.68 7.84
CA ALA A 28 -14.20 25.47 8.33
C ALA A 28 -13.21 24.46 8.97
N HIS A 29 -11.94 24.51 8.59
CA HIS A 29 -10.84 23.74 9.22
C HIS A 29 -10.15 24.51 10.38
N GLY A 30 -10.71 25.63 10.84
CA GLY A 30 -10.12 26.46 11.90
C GLY A 30 -8.82 27.14 11.51
N ARG A 31 -8.65 27.45 10.21
CA ARG A 31 -7.46 28.14 9.67
C ARG A 31 -7.81 29.55 9.26
N GLU A 32 -6.80 30.44 9.30
CA GLU A 32 -6.94 31.82 8.86
C GLU A 32 -7.15 31.89 7.35
N PRO A 33 -7.99 32.84 6.87
CA PRO A 33 -8.14 33.12 5.46
C PRO A 33 -6.83 33.60 4.83
N ILE A 34 -6.62 33.27 3.57
CA ILE A 34 -5.46 33.72 2.79
C ILE A 34 -5.80 35.08 2.14
N ALA A 35 -4.90 36.04 2.28
CA ALA A 35 -5.07 37.34 1.64
C ALA A 35 -4.80 37.25 0.13
N ALA A 36 -5.49 38.05 -0.66
CA ALA A 36 -5.28 38.15 -2.12
C ALA A 36 -3.83 38.49 -2.51
N SER A 37 -3.10 39.22 -1.66
CA SER A 37 -1.68 39.53 -1.85
C SER A 37 -0.74 38.33 -1.72
N ASP A 38 -1.20 37.25 -1.11
CA ASP A 38 -0.41 36.06 -0.86
C ASP A 38 -0.54 34.96 -1.93
N VAL A 39 -1.41 35.22 -2.91
CA VAL A 39 -1.66 34.32 -4.04
C VAL A 39 -1.21 34.97 -5.36
N LEU A 40 -0.88 34.10 -6.31
CA LEU A 40 -0.58 34.49 -7.70
C LEU A 40 -1.65 33.88 -8.60
N ALA A 41 -2.38 34.70 -9.31
CA ALA A 41 -3.40 34.25 -10.27
C ALA A 41 -3.13 34.92 -11.64
N PRO A 42 -2.15 34.43 -12.41
CA PRO A 42 -1.81 34.96 -13.72
C PRO A 42 -3.03 35.02 -14.64
N GLN A 43 -3.29 36.20 -15.21
CA GLN A 43 -4.42 36.41 -16.12
C GLN A 43 -3.96 36.21 -17.56
N TYR A 44 -4.38 35.16 -18.20
CA TYR A 44 -4.03 34.81 -19.59
C TYR A 44 -5.26 34.68 -20.52
N ALA A 45 -6.43 35.11 -20.06
CA ALA A 45 -7.67 35.05 -20.84
C ALA A 45 -7.55 35.74 -22.19
N THR A 46 -6.89 36.91 -22.23
CA THR A 46 -6.65 37.67 -23.48
C THR A 46 -5.82 36.90 -24.49
N PHE A 47 -4.87 36.05 -24.05
CA PHE A 47 -4.08 35.23 -24.94
C PHE A 47 -4.94 34.19 -25.66
N LEU A 48 -5.93 33.62 -24.95
CA LEU A 48 -6.83 32.59 -25.47
C LEU A 48 -7.83 33.14 -26.52
N SER A 49 -8.04 34.43 -26.57
CA SER A 49 -8.96 35.10 -27.50
C SER A 49 -8.26 35.77 -28.68
N THR A 50 -6.93 35.86 -28.67
CA THR A 50 -6.13 36.50 -29.73
C THR A 50 -5.68 35.43 -30.73
N ASP A 51 -5.73 35.78 -32.04
CA ASP A 51 -5.20 34.96 -33.12
C ASP A 51 -3.75 35.36 -33.43
N GLU A 52 -2.98 34.43 -33.99
CA GLU A 52 -1.59 34.63 -34.46
C GLU A 52 -0.53 34.90 -33.37
N TRP A 53 -0.06 33.82 -32.77
CA TRP A 53 1.08 33.84 -31.85
C TRP A 53 2.37 33.35 -32.54
N THR A 54 3.50 33.99 -32.23
CA THR A 54 4.84 33.60 -32.71
C THR A 54 5.77 33.21 -31.54
N ALA A 55 5.25 33.06 -30.34
CA ALA A 55 6.04 32.76 -29.17
C ALA A 55 6.61 31.34 -29.22
N LYS A 56 7.89 31.21 -28.92
CA LYS A 56 8.52 29.87 -28.75
C LYS A 56 8.21 29.29 -27.37
N MET A 57 8.11 27.99 -27.30
CA MET A 57 8.03 27.29 -26.01
C MET A 57 9.18 27.71 -25.09
N PRO A 58 8.97 27.85 -23.77
CA PRO A 58 10.05 28.00 -22.81
C PRO A 58 11.01 26.81 -22.89
N ALA A 59 12.25 27.01 -22.45
CA ALA A 59 13.20 25.88 -22.37
C ALA A 59 12.66 24.81 -21.39
N PRO A 60 12.68 23.54 -21.79
CA PRO A 60 12.27 22.48 -20.88
C PRO A 60 13.32 22.28 -19.80
N ASN A 61 12.87 21.93 -18.61
CA ASN A 61 13.73 21.47 -17.54
C ASN A 61 14.14 20.02 -17.76
N THR A 62 15.35 19.69 -17.34
CA THR A 62 15.86 18.33 -17.41
C THR A 62 15.70 17.64 -16.06
N GLU A 63 14.89 16.58 -16.01
CA GLU A 63 14.90 15.67 -14.88
C GLU A 63 16.20 14.84 -14.86
N PRO A 64 16.77 14.57 -13.69
CA PRO A 64 17.85 13.60 -13.56
C PRO A 64 17.47 12.27 -14.18
N LYS A 65 18.41 11.59 -14.85
CA LYS A 65 18.15 10.28 -15.49
C LYS A 65 17.72 9.24 -14.47
N ASP A 66 18.32 9.28 -13.29
CA ASP A 66 17.95 8.46 -12.14
C ASP A 66 17.25 9.31 -11.07
N ASN A 67 15.94 9.16 -11.01
CA ASN A 67 15.08 9.82 -10.02
C ASN A 67 14.29 8.80 -9.19
N THR A 68 14.78 7.56 -9.08
CA THR A 68 14.09 6.45 -8.40
C THR A 68 13.74 6.80 -6.97
N ALA A 69 14.67 7.38 -6.21
CA ALA A 69 14.42 7.81 -4.83
C ALA A 69 13.33 8.89 -4.73
N ALA A 70 13.35 9.88 -5.64
CA ALA A 70 12.33 10.92 -5.70
C ALA A 70 10.96 10.33 -6.06
N ARG A 71 10.91 9.40 -7.01
CA ARG A 71 9.68 8.68 -7.39
C ARG A 71 9.14 7.86 -6.22
N HIS A 72 9.97 7.14 -5.50
CA HIS A 72 9.54 6.40 -4.31
C HIS A 72 9.01 7.34 -3.22
N ALA A 73 9.71 8.45 -2.94
CA ALA A 73 9.24 9.44 -1.98
C ALA A 73 7.90 10.06 -2.39
N PHE A 74 7.70 10.31 -3.70
CA PHE A 74 6.42 10.77 -4.25
C PHE A 74 5.31 9.73 -4.03
N GLN A 75 5.56 8.45 -4.33
CA GLN A 75 4.56 7.39 -4.14
C GLN A 75 4.16 7.23 -2.67
N ARG A 76 5.10 7.35 -1.72
CA ARG A 76 4.79 7.35 -0.29
C ARG A 76 3.88 8.50 0.11
N ARG A 77 4.16 9.74 -0.36
CA ARG A 77 3.28 10.89 -0.08
C ARG A 77 1.90 10.71 -0.70
N LYS A 78 1.83 10.21 -1.94
CA LYS A 78 0.57 9.87 -2.61
C LYS A 78 -0.25 8.87 -1.80
N ALA A 79 0.36 7.81 -1.28
CA ALA A 79 -0.30 6.83 -0.43
C ALA A 79 -0.77 7.44 0.89
N ARG A 80 0.03 8.31 1.53
CA ARG A 80 -0.36 9.04 2.75
C ARG A 80 -1.61 9.90 2.52
N ILE A 81 -1.65 10.67 1.44
CA ILE A 81 -2.83 11.46 1.08
C ILE A 81 -4.04 10.57 0.89
N ARG A 82 -3.90 9.46 0.17
CA ARG A 82 -5.00 8.51 -0.01
C ARG A 82 -5.57 8.05 1.33
N ARG A 83 -4.71 7.64 2.26
CA ARG A 83 -5.14 7.20 3.59
C ARG A 83 -5.79 8.31 4.41
N SER A 84 -5.31 9.55 4.33
CA SER A 84 -5.92 10.68 5.05
C SER A 84 -7.33 11.01 4.54
N LEU A 85 -7.68 10.56 3.34
CA LEU A 85 -8.99 10.72 2.72
C LEU A 85 -9.88 9.48 2.85
N GLU A 86 -9.32 8.32 3.20
CA GLU A 86 -10.08 7.09 3.41
C GLU A 86 -11.02 7.20 4.63
N GLY A 87 -12.20 6.61 4.52
CA GLY A 87 -13.23 6.64 5.57
C GLY A 87 -14.08 7.91 5.62
N ARG A 88 -13.90 8.83 4.69
CA ARG A 88 -14.80 9.99 4.55
C ARG A 88 -15.96 9.64 3.61
N ASP A 89 -17.18 9.83 4.07
CA ASP A 89 -18.39 9.52 3.30
C ASP A 89 -18.61 10.48 2.11
N ASP A 90 -18.01 11.67 2.18
CA ASP A 90 -18.17 12.75 1.20
C ASP A 90 -17.21 12.64 -0.01
N ILE A 91 -16.30 11.64 -0.02
CA ILE A 91 -15.31 11.46 -1.07
C ILE A 91 -15.08 9.99 -1.44
N ARG A 92 -14.52 9.77 -2.64
CA ARG A 92 -13.96 8.49 -3.08
C ARG A 92 -12.59 8.69 -3.66
N THR A 93 -11.63 7.84 -3.29
CA THR A 93 -10.26 7.87 -3.80
C THR A 93 -10.02 6.71 -4.74
N PHE A 94 -9.38 6.98 -5.87
CA PHE A 94 -8.98 5.97 -6.85
C PHE A 94 -7.48 6.06 -7.09
N GLY A 95 -6.82 4.91 -6.97
CA GLY A 95 -5.38 4.80 -7.15
C GLY A 95 -4.92 4.81 -8.61
N SER A 96 -3.94 3.97 -8.94
CA SER A 96 -3.28 3.92 -10.25
C SER A 96 -4.18 3.50 -11.44
N ILE A 97 -5.37 2.96 -11.19
CA ILE A 97 -6.31 2.56 -12.26
C ILE A 97 -7.11 3.74 -12.80
N GLY A 98 -7.26 4.81 -12.00
CA GLY A 98 -8.10 5.95 -12.35
C GLY A 98 -9.61 5.66 -12.25
N TYR A 99 -10.41 6.71 -12.45
CA TYR A 99 -11.87 6.61 -12.45
C TYR A 99 -12.42 6.66 -13.88
N HIS A 100 -13.12 5.58 -14.29
CA HIS A 100 -13.78 5.45 -15.60
C HIS A 100 -15.24 5.04 -15.42
N ARG A 101 -16.13 6.02 -15.36
CA ARG A 101 -17.56 5.75 -15.23
C ARG A 101 -18.24 5.48 -16.57
N VAL A 102 -17.80 6.14 -17.62
CA VAL A 102 -18.42 6.09 -18.95
C VAL A 102 -17.46 5.46 -19.95
N PRO A 103 -17.85 4.42 -20.70
CA PRO A 103 -17.04 3.86 -21.77
C PRO A 103 -16.67 4.89 -22.83
N ASP A 104 -15.45 4.79 -23.39
CA ASP A 104 -14.92 5.71 -24.39
C ASP A 104 -15.86 6.06 -25.55
N PRO A 105 -16.55 5.08 -26.19
CA PRO A 105 -17.45 5.38 -27.30
C PRO A 105 -18.63 6.27 -26.92
N VAL A 106 -19.17 6.06 -25.70
CA VAL A 106 -20.32 6.85 -25.20
C VAL A 106 -19.88 8.27 -24.84
N LEU A 107 -18.66 8.42 -24.33
CA LEU A 107 -18.09 9.72 -23.98
C LEU A 107 -17.84 10.57 -25.23
N HIS A 108 -17.35 9.97 -26.32
CA HIS A 108 -17.16 10.66 -27.60
C HIS A 108 -18.48 11.15 -28.19
N VAL A 109 -19.55 10.36 -28.07
CA VAL A 109 -20.89 10.77 -28.53
C VAL A 109 -21.44 11.87 -27.62
N GLY A 110 -21.27 11.75 -26.29
CA GLY A 110 -21.72 12.77 -25.33
C GLY A 110 -20.97 14.11 -25.50
N GLN A 111 -19.66 14.07 -25.65
CA GLN A 111 -18.84 15.27 -25.92
C GLN A 111 -19.13 15.86 -27.31
N ALA A 112 -19.29 15.04 -28.34
CA ALA A 112 -19.67 15.51 -29.68
C ALA A 112 -21.09 16.07 -29.69
N ALA A 113 -22.04 15.49 -28.94
CA ALA A 113 -23.40 15.99 -28.81
C ALA A 113 -23.44 17.29 -27.99
N ALA A 114 -22.63 17.45 -26.93
CA ALA A 114 -22.49 18.70 -26.18
C ALA A 114 -21.87 19.80 -27.03
N ILE A 115 -20.95 19.47 -27.94
CA ILE A 115 -20.38 20.39 -28.93
C ILE A 115 -21.41 20.73 -30.01
N GLY A 116 -22.28 19.77 -30.42
CA GLY A 116 -23.28 19.95 -31.46
C GLY A 116 -24.59 20.62 -31.03
N CYS A 117 -24.93 20.60 -29.75
CA CYS A 117 -26.19 21.15 -29.21
C CYS A 117 -26.17 22.63 -28.85
N GLY A 118 -25.21 23.42 -29.33
CA GLY A 118 -25.28 24.90 -29.25
C GLY A 118 -25.49 25.49 -27.83
N THR A 119 -25.31 24.69 -26.80
CA THR A 119 -25.39 25.17 -25.43
C THR A 119 -24.08 25.89 -25.09
N THR A 120 -24.14 27.16 -24.89
CA THR A 120 -23.11 28.17 -24.60
C THR A 120 -22.20 27.84 -23.39
N PHE A 121 -22.26 26.64 -22.87
CA PHE A 121 -21.60 26.24 -21.62
C PHE A 121 -20.20 25.62 -21.76
N LEU A 122 -19.79 25.21 -22.96
CA LEU A 122 -18.47 24.62 -23.16
C LEU A 122 -17.80 25.25 -24.38
N ASN A 123 -17.16 26.39 -24.19
CA ASN A 123 -16.27 26.96 -25.20
C ASN A 123 -14.96 26.12 -25.24
N LEU A 124 -15.09 24.82 -25.64
CA LEU A 124 -13.96 23.91 -25.79
C LEU A 124 -12.99 24.35 -26.90
N ASP A 125 -13.36 25.38 -27.68
CA ASP A 125 -12.51 25.97 -28.69
C ASP A 125 -11.20 26.49 -28.07
N GLN A 126 -11.27 27.13 -26.90
CA GLN A 126 -10.07 27.62 -26.21
C GLN A 126 -9.18 26.45 -25.74
N VAL A 127 -9.76 25.34 -25.29
CA VAL A 127 -9.00 24.12 -24.95
C VAL A 127 -8.37 23.54 -26.21
N GLY A 128 -9.15 23.39 -27.29
CA GLY A 128 -8.67 22.91 -28.57
C GLY A 128 -7.55 23.76 -29.15
N ARG A 129 -7.68 25.08 -29.09
CA ARG A 129 -6.64 26.04 -29.52
C ARG A 129 -5.37 25.90 -28.66
N TYR A 130 -5.49 25.92 -27.33
CA TYR A 130 -4.34 25.74 -26.44
C TYR A 130 -3.61 24.42 -26.72
N VAL A 131 -4.34 23.34 -26.95
CA VAL A 131 -3.75 22.02 -27.24
C VAL A 131 -3.12 21.95 -28.63
N GLY A 132 -3.76 22.57 -29.65
CA GLY A 132 -3.35 22.50 -31.04
C GLY A 132 -2.25 23.52 -31.44
N ASP A 133 -2.18 24.66 -30.77
CA ASP A 133 -1.28 25.75 -31.12
C ASP A 133 -0.11 25.85 -30.13
N GLU A 134 1.10 25.48 -30.61
CA GLU A 134 2.33 25.50 -29.81
C GLU A 134 2.78 26.94 -29.50
N ALA A 135 2.54 27.89 -30.39
CA ALA A 135 2.91 29.28 -30.17
C ALA A 135 2.03 29.94 -29.11
N LEU A 136 0.74 29.67 -29.12
CA LEU A 136 -0.18 30.08 -28.05
C LEU A 136 0.24 29.50 -26.70
N ARG A 137 0.54 28.18 -26.64
CA ARG A 137 1.07 27.57 -25.42
C ARG A 137 2.33 28.25 -24.93
N GLY A 138 3.28 28.46 -25.84
CA GLY A 138 4.52 29.18 -25.55
C GLY A 138 4.27 30.56 -24.95
N ALA A 139 3.32 31.29 -25.50
CA ALA A 139 2.95 32.63 -25.01
C ALA A 139 2.35 32.58 -23.60
N VAL A 140 1.37 31.68 -23.37
CA VAL A 140 0.74 31.48 -22.05
C VAL A 140 1.76 31.05 -21.01
N LEU A 141 2.58 30.03 -21.30
CA LEU A 141 3.57 29.54 -20.34
C LEU A 141 4.63 30.59 -20.00
N ARG A 142 5.12 31.36 -20.98
CA ARG A 142 6.06 32.46 -20.74
C ARG A 142 5.42 33.55 -19.86
N HIS A 143 4.16 33.87 -20.12
CA HIS A 143 3.42 34.85 -19.33
C HIS A 143 3.27 34.41 -17.87
N VAL A 144 2.89 33.14 -17.63
CA VAL A 144 2.81 32.57 -16.30
C VAL A 144 4.17 32.56 -15.61
N LEU A 145 5.21 32.08 -16.29
CA LEU A 145 6.58 32.01 -15.74
C LEU A 145 7.14 33.39 -15.37
N ALA A 146 6.79 34.45 -16.14
CA ALA A 146 7.24 35.81 -15.88
C ALA A 146 6.61 36.44 -14.62
N GLN A 147 5.45 35.94 -14.19
CA GLN A 147 4.77 36.39 -12.99
C GLN A 147 5.19 35.64 -11.72
N LEU A 148 5.93 34.54 -11.86
CA LEU A 148 6.46 33.80 -10.70
C LEU A 148 7.51 34.65 -9.98
N PRO A 149 7.61 34.58 -8.64
CA PRO A 149 8.53 35.40 -7.86
C PRO A 149 9.99 35.14 -8.20
N SER A 150 10.82 36.16 -8.00
CA SER A 150 12.28 36.00 -8.13
C SER A 150 12.84 35.32 -6.91
N GLY A 151 13.50 34.23 -6.98
CA GLY A 151 14.07 33.49 -5.86
C GLY A 151 13.51 32.09 -5.71
N ALA A 152 14.02 31.34 -4.73
CA ALA A 152 13.57 29.99 -4.45
C ALA A 152 12.29 30.00 -3.60
N HIS A 153 11.27 29.32 -4.05
CA HIS A 153 9.98 29.24 -3.36
C HIS A 153 9.36 27.83 -3.44
N ASP A 154 8.73 27.44 -2.35
CA ASP A 154 7.77 26.35 -2.34
C ASP A 154 6.41 26.86 -2.85
N LEU A 155 5.79 26.07 -3.73
CA LEU A 155 4.52 26.41 -4.38
C LEU A 155 3.42 25.39 -4.05
N VAL A 156 2.20 25.86 -3.88
CA VAL A 156 0.98 25.08 -4.09
C VAL A 156 0.44 25.50 -5.45
N LEU A 157 0.47 24.58 -6.42
CA LEU A 157 0.03 24.85 -7.80
C LEU A 157 -1.37 24.29 -8.01
N ILE A 158 -2.32 25.16 -8.33
CA ILE A 158 -3.73 24.80 -8.53
C ILE A 158 -4.11 25.15 -9.97
N GLY A 159 -4.58 24.16 -10.71
CA GLY A 159 -5.12 24.35 -12.06
C GLY A 159 -6.59 23.93 -12.13
N HIS A 160 -7.47 24.82 -12.58
CA HIS A 160 -8.88 24.53 -12.78
C HIS A 160 -9.22 24.46 -14.26
N SER A 161 -9.98 23.45 -14.70
CA SER A 161 -10.42 23.32 -16.09
C SER A 161 -9.23 23.39 -17.07
N LEU A 162 -9.22 24.32 -18.05
CA LEU A 162 -8.08 24.58 -18.92
C LEU A 162 -6.79 24.87 -18.14
N GLY A 163 -6.88 25.57 -17.01
CA GLY A 163 -5.74 25.84 -16.14
C GLY A 163 -5.06 24.59 -15.62
N SER A 164 -5.74 23.45 -15.55
CA SER A 164 -5.13 22.16 -15.21
C SER A 164 -4.18 21.65 -16.30
N LEU A 165 -4.51 21.86 -17.58
CA LEU A 165 -3.63 21.54 -18.70
C LEU A 165 -2.39 22.43 -18.67
N ILE A 166 -2.59 23.74 -18.42
CA ILE A 166 -1.50 24.69 -18.30
C ILE A 166 -0.59 24.34 -17.11
N ALA A 167 -1.18 23.93 -15.97
CA ALA A 167 -0.42 23.49 -14.80
C ALA A 167 0.46 22.26 -15.10
N ILE A 168 -0.08 21.27 -15.82
CA ILE A 168 0.66 20.08 -16.24
C ILE A 168 1.79 20.45 -17.20
N ASP A 169 1.53 21.27 -18.22
CA ASP A 169 2.56 21.74 -19.15
C ASP A 169 3.63 22.58 -18.43
N LEU A 170 3.24 23.39 -17.47
CA LEU A 170 4.15 24.26 -16.70
C LEU A 170 5.22 23.46 -15.94
N LEU A 171 4.89 22.25 -15.47
CA LEU A 171 5.86 21.40 -14.75
C LEU A 171 7.11 21.12 -15.57
N ASP A 172 6.96 20.95 -16.89
CA ASP A 172 8.09 20.69 -17.80
C ASP A 172 9.02 21.92 -17.95
N HIS A 173 8.58 23.11 -17.55
CA HIS A 173 9.27 24.38 -17.76
C HIS A 173 9.58 25.15 -16.48
N LEU A 174 9.17 24.60 -15.32
CA LEU A 174 9.33 25.28 -14.05
C LEU A 174 10.82 25.37 -13.67
N PRO A 175 11.39 26.56 -13.38
CA PRO A 175 12.78 26.70 -12.95
C PRO A 175 13.11 25.90 -11.69
N ASP A 176 14.36 25.44 -11.55
CA ASP A 176 14.84 24.59 -10.46
C ASP A 176 14.68 25.22 -9.06
N ARG A 177 14.60 26.56 -8.99
CA ARG A 177 14.37 27.29 -7.74
C ARG A 177 12.96 27.10 -7.15
N PHE A 178 12.03 26.46 -7.90
CA PHE A 178 10.67 26.20 -7.42
C PHE A 178 10.49 24.73 -7.10
N ARG A 179 9.83 24.45 -5.99
CA ARG A 179 9.35 23.13 -5.61
C ARG A 179 7.84 23.18 -5.44
N VAL A 180 7.12 22.34 -6.16
CA VAL A 180 5.67 22.20 -6.02
C VAL A 180 5.38 21.22 -4.88
N ARG A 181 4.99 21.77 -3.74
CA ARG A 181 4.64 20.96 -2.55
C ARG A 181 3.36 20.18 -2.77
N ARG A 182 2.43 20.76 -3.52
CA ARG A 182 1.18 20.10 -3.93
C ARG A 182 0.72 20.62 -5.27
N LEU A 183 0.48 19.72 -6.22
CA LEU A 183 -0.25 20.01 -7.44
C LEU A 183 -1.71 19.57 -7.26
N LEU A 184 -2.64 20.52 -7.49
CA LEU A 184 -4.08 20.24 -7.52
C LEU A 184 -4.61 20.54 -8.93
N THR A 185 -5.26 19.56 -9.55
CA THR A 185 -6.02 19.73 -10.76
C THR A 185 -7.51 19.55 -10.46
N LEU A 186 -8.33 20.52 -10.82
CA LEU A 186 -9.76 20.60 -10.44
C LEU A 186 -10.61 20.60 -11.70
N GLY A 187 -11.58 19.70 -11.81
CA GLY A 187 -12.47 19.64 -12.97
C GLY A 187 -11.71 19.53 -14.29
N SER A 188 -10.64 18.75 -14.34
CA SER A 188 -9.70 18.72 -15.46
C SER A 188 -10.24 17.97 -16.67
N PRO A 189 -10.19 18.56 -17.90
CA PRO A 189 -10.48 17.85 -19.14
C PRO A 189 -9.33 16.93 -19.61
N ALA A 190 -8.15 16.96 -18.95
CA ALA A 190 -6.96 16.22 -19.37
C ALA A 190 -7.13 14.69 -19.37
N GLY A 191 -8.18 14.16 -18.75
CA GLY A 191 -8.59 12.76 -18.84
C GLY A 191 -9.19 12.35 -20.19
N SER A 192 -9.45 13.30 -21.09
CA SER A 192 -10.04 13.00 -22.40
C SER A 192 -8.99 12.46 -23.40
N PRO A 193 -9.19 11.26 -23.98
CA PRO A 193 -8.29 10.72 -24.99
C PRO A 193 -8.17 11.60 -26.23
N VAL A 194 -9.18 12.42 -26.53
CA VAL A 194 -9.18 13.32 -27.68
C VAL A 194 -8.02 14.31 -27.61
N LEU A 195 -7.67 14.75 -26.40
CA LEU A 195 -6.59 15.72 -26.20
C LEU A 195 -5.19 15.09 -26.38
N HIS A 196 -5.11 13.75 -26.47
CA HIS A 196 -3.85 13.00 -26.58
C HIS A 196 -3.63 12.39 -27.98
N ARG A 197 -4.56 12.60 -28.95
CA ARG A 197 -4.51 11.97 -30.29
C ARG A 197 -3.27 12.29 -31.11
N ASN A 198 -2.67 13.46 -30.92
CA ASN A 198 -1.53 13.93 -31.71
C ASN A 198 -0.17 13.67 -31.06
N GLY A 199 -0.05 12.60 -30.31
CA GLY A 199 1.17 12.19 -29.61
C GLY A 199 1.08 12.47 -28.10
N ASN A 200 1.89 11.74 -27.32
CA ASN A 200 1.92 11.80 -25.84
C ASN A 200 2.52 13.12 -25.32
N ARG A 201 2.01 14.24 -25.76
CA ARG A 201 2.50 15.58 -25.40
C ARG A 201 2.50 15.81 -23.90
N MET A 202 1.46 15.30 -23.20
CA MET A 202 1.29 15.43 -21.76
C MET A 202 1.78 14.22 -20.97
N ALA A 203 2.19 13.14 -21.61
CA ALA A 203 2.72 11.93 -20.99
C ALA A 203 4.25 11.95 -20.85
N ARG A 204 4.87 13.13 -20.87
CA ARG A 204 6.31 13.28 -20.67
C ARG A 204 6.73 12.92 -19.25
N ARG A 205 8.03 12.83 -19.01
CA ARG A 205 8.59 12.46 -17.72
C ARG A 205 8.09 13.42 -16.63
N PHE A 206 7.32 12.88 -15.67
CA PHE A 206 6.86 13.65 -14.53
C PHE A 206 8.04 14.02 -13.63
N PRO A 207 8.17 15.29 -13.20
CA PRO A 207 9.33 15.77 -12.43
C PRO A 207 9.21 15.41 -10.93
N TYR A 208 9.38 14.14 -10.61
CA TYR A 208 9.28 13.61 -9.24
C TYR A 208 10.22 14.28 -8.23
N SER A 209 11.34 14.84 -8.69
CA SER A 209 12.28 15.55 -7.82
C SER A 209 11.77 16.93 -7.38
N ARG A 210 10.79 17.49 -8.09
CA ARG A 210 10.29 18.87 -7.89
C ARG A 210 8.84 18.94 -7.45
N VAL A 211 8.08 17.90 -7.62
CA VAL A 211 6.68 17.81 -7.24
C VAL A 211 6.53 16.79 -6.13
N ASP A 212 6.01 17.23 -4.97
CA ASP A 212 5.87 16.36 -3.83
C ASP A 212 4.68 15.42 -3.96
N ASP A 213 3.53 15.91 -4.44
CA ASP A 213 2.33 15.13 -4.72
C ASP A 213 1.44 15.79 -5.79
N TRP A 214 0.54 14.99 -6.37
CA TRP A 214 -0.46 15.44 -7.33
C TRP A 214 -1.82 14.80 -7.04
N THR A 215 -2.78 15.64 -6.66
CA THR A 215 -4.19 15.24 -6.48
C THR A 215 -5.05 15.86 -7.58
N ASN A 216 -5.78 15.03 -8.30
CA ASN A 216 -6.79 15.42 -9.25
C ASN A 216 -8.16 15.28 -8.62
N VAL A 217 -8.91 16.38 -8.55
CA VAL A 217 -10.24 16.42 -7.94
C VAL A 217 -11.29 16.58 -9.04
N LEU A 218 -12.29 15.71 -9.00
CA LEU A 218 -13.38 15.73 -9.99
C LEU A 218 -14.73 15.42 -9.35
N ASP A 219 -15.81 16.00 -9.89
CA ASP A 219 -17.16 15.47 -9.73
C ASP A 219 -17.49 14.61 -10.96
N VAL A 220 -18.03 13.42 -10.74
CA VAL A 220 -18.38 12.50 -11.84
C VAL A 220 -19.49 13.04 -12.76
N ARG A 221 -20.25 14.03 -12.28
CA ARG A 221 -21.32 14.69 -13.03
C ARG A 221 -20.87 15.99 -13.70
N ASP A 222 -19.65 16.44 -13.43
CA ASP A 222 -19.04 17.57 -14.10
C ASP A 222 -18.77 17.21 -15.58
N VAL A 223 -19.49 17.83 -16.48
CA VAL A 223 -19.46 17.53 -17.92
C VAL A 223 -18.09 17.80 -18.55
N VAL A 224 -17.28 18.67 -17.98
CA VAL A 224 -15.93 19.00 -18.49
C VAL A 224 -14.98 17.84 -18.28
N THR A 225 -15.08 17.13 -17.15
CA THR A 225 -14.28 15.94 -16.88
C THR A 225 -14.74 14.72 -17.67
N GLY A 226 -16.00 14.74 -18.13
CA GLY A 226 -16.65 13.59 -18.73
C GLY A 226 -16.73 12.37 -17.79
N GLY A 227 -16.66 12.59 -16.47
CA GLY A 227 -16.63 11.55 -15.46
C GLY A 227 -15.30 10.76 -15.44
N ARG A 228 -14.22 11.31 -16.00
CA ARG A 228 -12.92 10.66 -16.09
C ARG A 228 -11.89 11.30 -15.17
N GLY A 229 -11.14 10.44 -14.47
CA GLY A 229 -9.96 10.83 -13.73
C GLY A 229 -8.71 10.91 -14.59
N LEU A 230 -7.61 11.33 -14.00
CA LEU A 230 -6.30 11.48 -14.65
C LEU A 230 -5.36 10.31 -14.40
N ALA A 231 -5.56 9.52 -13.34
CA ALA A 231 -4.62 8.48 -12.92
C ALA A 231 -4.41 7.36 -13.95
N SER A 232 -5.37 7.16 -14.87
CA SER A 232 -5.24 6.20 -15.98
C SER A 232 -4.28 6.66 -17.10
N ILE A 233 -4.05 7.97 -17.20
CA ILE A 233 -3.17 8.58 -18.21
C ILE A 233 -1.85 9.00 -17.56
N PHE A 234 -1.93 9.54 -16.36
CA PHE A 234 -0.80 10.06 -15.59
C PHE A 234 -0.61 9.23 -14.32
N ALA A 235 0.37 8.34 -14.31
CA ALA A 235 0.65 7.47 -13.15
C ALA A 235 0.94 8.24 -11.85
N ALA A 236 1.42 9.49 -11.96
CA ALA A 236 1.64 10.37 -10.82
C ALA A 236 0.33 10.91 -10.20
N ALA A 237 -0.74 11.08 -10.99
CA ALA A 237 -1.98 11.63 -10.49
C ALA A 237 -2.69 10.66 -9.52
N GLN A 238 -3.40 11.24 -8.55
CA GLN A 238 -4.34 10.54 -7.69
C GLN A 238 -5.72 11.16 -7.85
N ASP A 239 -6.69 10.36 -8.26
CA ASP A 239 -8.05 10.83 -8.45
C ASP A 239 -8.82 10.82 -7.12
N VAL A 240 -9.47 11.94 -6.83
CA VAL A 240 -10.36 12.15 -5.69
C VAL A 240 -11.71 12.63 -6.22
N VAL A 241 -12.74 11.85 -6.00
CA VAL A 241 -14.11 12.19 -6.41
C VAL A 241 -14.82 12.88 -5.27
N VAL A 242 -15.34 14.07 -5.56
CA VAL A 242 -16.15 14.87 -4.64
C VAL A 242 -17.55 15.10 -5.23
N ASP A 243 -18.51 15.49 -4.40
CA ASP A 243 -19.85 15.84 -4.82
C ASP A 243 -20.04 17.37 -4.73
N ILE A 244 -19.95 18.05 -5.85
CA ILE A 244 -20.33 19.47 -5.99
C ILE A 244 -21.55 19.65 -6.87
N ARG A 245 -22.40 18.62 -6.94
CA ARG A 245 -23.67 18.57 -7.68
C ARG A 245 -23.51 18.74 -9.20
N GLY A 246 -22.40 18.28 -9.76
CA GLY A 246 -22.10 18.36 -11.18
C GLY A 246 -21.78 19.78 -11.69
N GLN A 247 -21.57 20.72 -10.80
CA GLN A 247 -21.14 22.07 -11.17
C GLN A 247 -19.63 22.11 -11.47
N HIS A 248 -19.18 23.15 -12.19
CA HIS A 248 -17.80 23.26 -12.67
C HIS A 248 -17.02 24.41 -12.02
N GLY A 249 -17.55 25.10 -11.02
CA GLY A 249 -16.93 26.29 -10.44
C GLY A 249 -15.69 25.97 -9.58
N ALA A 250 -14.57 26.65 -9.83
CA ALA A 250 -13.33 26.49 -9.04
C ALA A 250 -13.53 26.70 -7.54
N GLY A 251 -14.33 27.73 -7.16
CA GLY A 251 -14.65 28.02 -5.77
C GLY A 251 -15.49 26.95 -5.07
N LEU A 252 -16.23 26.11 -5.84
CA LEU A 252 -16.97 24.98 -5.30
C LEU A 252 -16.04 23.80 -4.99
N TYR A 253 -15.14 23.49 -5.92
CA TYR A 253 -14.10 22.48 -5.69
C TYR A 253 -13.23 22.85 -4.48
N LEU A 254 -12.72 24.08 -4.43
CA LEU A 254 -11.83 24.57 -3.38
C LEU A 254 -12.53 24.74 -2.02
N GLY A 255 -13.82 25.04 -2.03
CA GLY A 255 -14.65 25.12 -0.82
C GLY A 255 -15.04 23.76 -0.23
N HIS A 256 -14.88 22.67 -0.98
CA HIS A 256 -15.15 21.34 -0.47
C HIS A 256 -14.17 20.97 0.65
N GLY A 257 -14.67 20.44 1.77
CA GLY A 257 -13.89 20.21 2.99
C GLY A 257 -12.67 19.31 2.78
N ALA A 258 -12.76 18.29 1.93
CA ALA A 258 -11.62 17.44 1.62
C ALA A 258 -10.52 18.21 0.85
N VAL A 259 -10.89 19.08 -0.10
CA VAL A 259 -9.93 19.81 -0.95
C VAL A 259 -9.25 20.92 -0.17
N SER A 260 -10.02 21.72 0.57
CA SER A 260 -9.47 22.76 1.46
C SER A 260 -8.60 22.17 2.57
N GLY A 261 -8.97 20.99 3.08
CA GLY A 261 -8.16 20.23 4.05
C GLY A 261 -6.79 19.83 3.50
N LEU A 262 -6.73 19.33 2.27
CA LEU A 262 -5.45 19.04 1.59
C LEU A 262 -4.57 20.29 1.46
N ILE A 263 -5.15 21.44 1.15
CA ILE A 263 -4.39 22.69 1.04
C ILE A 263 -3.95 23.16 2.44
N ALA A 264 -4.83 23.08 3.44
CA ALA A 264 -4.51 23.44 4.82
C ALA A 264 -3.34 22.60 5.38
N GLU A 265 -3.28 21.31 5.08
CA GLU A 265 -2.20 20.42 5.50
C GLU A 265 -0.82 20.91 5.04
N VAL A 266 -0.71 21.41 3.82
CA VAL A 266 0.54 21.90 3.25
C VAL A 266 0.88 23.31 3.72
N LEU A 267 -0.12 24.19 3.85
CA LEU A 267 0.09 25.58 4.27
C LEU A 267 0.37 25.70 5.77
N TYR A 268 -0.28 24.85 6.57
CA TYR A 268 -0.22 24.86 8.02
C TYR A 268 0.19 23.48 8.54
N PRO A 269 1.40 23.02 8.21
CA PRO A 269 1.84 21.69 8.65
C PRO A 269 1.75 21.62 10.18
N SER A 270 0.98 20.68 10.67
CA SER A 270 0.85 20.45 12.10
C SER A 270 2.22 20.04 12.62
N LYS A 271 2.84 20.90 13.42
CA LYS A 271 4.01 20.53 14.24
C LYS A 271 3.59 19.79 15.50
N ALA A 272 2.36 19.31 15.56
CA ALA A 272 1.94 18.47 16.66
C ALA A 272 2.81 17.21 16.62
N LEU A 273 3.96 17.28 17.28
CA LEU A 273 4.53 16.15 17.97
C LEU A 273 3.36 15.55 18.72
N VAL A 274 3.00 14.31 18.40
CA VAL A 274 2.10 13.55 19.27
C VAL A 274 2.70 13.73 20.66
N PRO A 275 1.98 14.29 21.66
CA PRO A 275 2.54 14.44 22.98
C PRO A 275 2.82 13.02 23.47
N ILE A 276 4.06 12.58 23.34
CA ILE A 276 4.53 11.37 23.99
C ILE A 276 4.45 11.74 25.46
N SER A 277 3.44 11.26 26.15
CA SER A 277 3.33 11.42 27.60
C SER A 277 4.48 10.67 28.23
N VAL A 278 5.60 11.35 28.45
CA VAL A 278 6.90 10.80 28.91
C VAL A 278 6.81 10.17 30.31
N HIS A 279 5.64 10.16 30.95
CA HIS A 279 5.50 9.77 32.36
C HIS A 279 4.81 8.43 32.63
N LEU A 280 4.36 7.71 31.60
CA LEU A 280 3.85 6.35 31.79
C LEU A 280 4.79 5.39 31.07
N THR A 281 5.51 4.58 31.82
CA THR A 281 6.33 3.49 31.29
C THR A 281 5.37 2.41 30.76
N VAL A 282 4.86 2.61 29.54
CA VAL A 282 4.09 1.59 28.84
C VAL A 282 5.08 0.53 28.40
N ARG A 283 4.89 -0.69 28.89
CA ARG A 283 5.72 -1.83 28.46
C ARG A 283 5.35 -2.21 27.04
N MET A 284 6.35 -2.49 26.23
CA MET A 284 6.17 -3.06 24.90
C MET A 284 5.42 -4.40 25.00
N SER A 285 4.36 -4.55 24.24
CA SER A 285 3.62 -5.80 24.11
C SER A 285 4.42 -6.84 23.30
N ASP A 286 3.99 -8.09 23.32
CA ASP A 286 4.59 -9.14 22.49
C ASP A 286 4.37 -8.89 21.01
N ASP A 287 3.21 -8.33 20.63
CA ASP A 287 2.91 -7.97 19.26
C ASP A 287 3.78 -6.81 18.76
N ASP A 288 4.02 -5.80 19.60
CA ASP A 288 4.93 -4.69 19.26
C ASP A 288 6.36 -5.21 19.06
N ALA A 289 6.83 -6.09 19.95
CA ALA A 289 8.15 -6.69 19.81
C ALA A 289 8.27 -7.54 18.53
N ASN A 290 7.21 -8.27 18.16
CA ASN A 290 7.15 -9.03 16.91
C ASN A 290 7.17 -8.15 15.68
N ASN A 291 6.44 -7.04 15.71
CA ASN A 291 6.45 -6.04 14.64
C ASN A 291 7.85 -5.44 14.48
N LEU A 292 8.54 -5.14 15.59
CA LEU A 292 9.92 -4.67 15.54
C LEU A 292 10.88 -5.74 15.01
N LEU A 293 10.75 -7.01 15.42
CA LEU A 293 11.54 -8.11 14.86
C LEU A 293 11.35 -8.22 13.34
N THR A 294 10.10 -8.14 12.90
CA THR A 294 9.76 -8.17 11.47
C THR A 294 10.39 -7.02 10.71
N LEU A 295 10.33 -5.80 11.27
CA LEU A 295 10.93 -4.62 10.67
C LEU A 295 12.46 -4.74 10.60
N HIS A 296 13.11 -5.18 11.68
CA HIS A 296 14.56 -5.44 11.69
C HIS A 296 14.95 -6.49 10.65
N TYR A 297 14.16 -7.54 10.52
CA TYR A 297 14.39 -8.57 9.53
C TYR A 297 14.24 -8.04 8.11
N ALA A 298 13.21 -7.24 7.83
CA ALA A 298 13.00 -6.61 6.54
C ALA A 298 14.15 -5.65 6.15
N HIS A 299 14.64 -4.84 7.09
CA HIS A 299 15.83 -4.01 6.87
C HIS A 299 17.09 -4.86 6.62
N ALA A 300 17.25 -5.97 7.35
CA ALA A 300 18.37 -6.88 7.13
C ALA A 300 18.31 -7.55 5.74
N VAL A 301 17.12 -7.85 5.22
CA VAL A 301 16.91 -8.31 3.83
C VAL A 301 17.33 -7.23 2.85
N ALA A 302 16.86 -5.99 3.04
CA ALA A 302 17.23 -4.85 2.19
C ALA A 302 18.75 -4.67 2.06
N ASP A 303 19.46 -4.85 3.18
CA ASP A 303 20.93 -4.74 3.25
C ASP A 303 21.66 -5.96 2.68
N ALA A 304 21.00 -7.11 2.59
CA ALA A 304 21.59 -8.34 2.08
C ALA A 304 21.44 -8.49 0.56
N ILE A 305 20.55 -7.73 -0.07
CA ILE A 305 20.34 -7.76 -1.52
C ILE A 305 21.57 -7.19 -2.23
N LYS A 306 22.18 -7.98 -3.11
CA LYS A 306 23.42 -7.61 -3.83
C LYS A 306 23.17 -6.77 -5.08
N ASP A 307 22.07 -7.05 -5.79
CA ASP A 307 21.68 -6.28 -6.98
C ASP A 307 21.17 -4.91 -6.56
N GLN A 308 21.84 -3.85 -7.00
CA GLN A 308 21.53 -2.48 -6.62
C GLN A 308 20.10 -2.07 -7.01
N ALA A 309 19.63 -2.44 -8.20
CA ALA A 309 18.31 -2.07 -8.67
C ALA A 309 17.20 -2.81 -7.90
N VAL A 310 17.44 -4.08 -7.53
CA VAL A 310 16.54 -4.84 -6.65
C VAL A 310 16.54 -4.26 -5.24
N ALA A 311 17.71 -3.92 -4.70
CA ALA A 311 17.85 -3.33 -3.37
C ALA A 311 17.12 -1.98 -3.27
N GLU A 312 17.20 -1.13 -4.29
CA GLU A 312 16.48 0.15 -4.34
C GLU A 312 14.97 -0.04 -4.39
N ARG A 313 14.48 -0.97 -5.21
CA ARG A 313 13.04 -1.31 -5.25
C ARG A 313 12.56 -1.82 -3.90
N TYR A 314 13.32 -2.74 -3.28
CA TYR A 314 12.95 -3.31 -2.00
C TYR A 314 12.93 -2.26 -0.87
N ARG A 315 13.95 -1.41 -0.79
CA ARG A 315 13.99 -0.29 0.18
C ARG A 315 12.82 0.68 -0.04
N GLY A 316 12.48 0.96 -1.29
CA GLY A 316 11.32 1.81 -1.61
C GLY A 316 10.00 1.20 -1.15
N ALA A 317 9.81 -0.10 -1.39
CA ALA A 317 8.63 -0.85 -0.93
C ALA A 317 8.58 -0.93 0.60
N LEU A 318 9.70 -1.26 1.25
CA LEU A 318 9.81 -1.31 2.72
C LEU A 318 9.51 0.04 3.35
N ALA A 319 10.03 1.14 2.79
CA ALA A 319 9.73 2.47 3.28
C ALA A 319 8.24 2.81 3.15
N GLN A 320 7.56 2.35 2.10
CA GLN A 320 6.11 2.51 1.96
C GLN A 320 5.35 1.77 3.07
N VAL A 321 5.69 0.50 3.32
CA VAL A 321 5.07 -0.32 4.37
C VAL A 321 5.33 0.29 5.76
N GLN A 322 6.53 0.81 5.99
CA GLN A 322 6.90 1.47 7.25
C GLN A 322 6.12 2.78 7.46
N ASP A 323 5.98 3.60 6.42
CA ASP A 323 5.16 4.83 6.47
C ASP A 323 3.69 4.50 6.76
N ASP A 324 3.15 3.41 6.18
CA ASP A 324 1.78 2.94 6.43
C ASP A 324 1.57 2.56 7.91
N LEU A 325 2.55 1.89 8.50
CA LEU A 325 2.53 1.54 9.92
C LEU A 325 2.60 2.77 10.82
N ILE A 326 3.49 3.71 10.54
CA ILE A 326 3.66 4.96 11.28
C ILE A 326 2.34 5.75 11.25
N ASP A 327 1.77 5.96 10.06
CA ASP A 327 0.53 6.72 9.90
C ASP A 327 -0.65 6.06 10.65
N ALA A 328 -0.73 4.72 10.64
CA ALA A 328 -1.75 3.98 11.38
C ALA A 328 -1.58 4.16 12.90
N THR A 329 -0.34 4.10 13.38
CA THR A 329 -0.01 4.29 14.80
C THR A 329 -0.29 5.71 15.25
N GLU A 330 0.12 6.73 14.49
CA GLU A 330 -0.17 8.13 14.78
C GLU A 330 -1.68 8.41 14.85
N ARG A 331 -2.44 7.84 13.92
CA ARG A 331 -3.90 7.96 13.90
C ARG A 331 -4.50 7.37 15.17
N PHE A 332 -4.10 6.16 15.54
CA PHE A 332 -4.56 5.51 16.75
C PHE A 332 -4.26 6.32 18.01
N VAL A 333 -3.02 6.82 18.16
CA VAL A 333 -2.62 7.66 19.30
C VAL A 333 -3.49 8.93 19.37
N ARG A 334 -3.75 9.55 18.23
CA ARG A 334 -4.57 10.76 18.13
C ARG A 334 -6.03 10.51 18.51
N GLU A 335 -6.59 9.40 18.04
CA GLU A 335 -8.00 9.05 18.28
C GLU A 335 -8.24 8.58 19.72
N THR A 336 -7.28 7.88 20.32
CA THR A 336 -7.44 7.27 21.66
C THR A 336 -6.79 8.05 22.78
N GLY A 337 -5.86 8.97 22.49
CA GLY A 337 -5.04 9.66 23.49
C GLY A 337 -4.08 8.75 24.26
N ARG A 338 -3.84 7.52 23.78
CA ARG A 338 -3.01 6.53 24.50
C ARG A 338 -1.53 6.78 24.27
N ALA A 339 -0.74 6.55 25.33
CA ALA A 339 0.71 6.55 25.25
C ALA A 339 1.21 5.28 24.54
N VAL A 340 2.30 5.42 23.81
CA VAL A 340 3.03 4.31 23.15
C VAL A 340 4.34 4.01 23.89
N PRO A 341 4.88 2.79 23.80
CA PRO A 341 6.21 2.48 24.31
C PRO A 341 7.29 3.41 23.73
N PRO A 342 8.38 3.71 24.47
CA PRO A 342 9.45 4.59 23.99
C PRO A 342 10.05 4.15 22.66
N GLU A 343 10.20 2.85 22.46
CA GLU A 343 10.73 2.25 21.23
C GLU A 343 9.84 2.56 20.03
N ILE A 344 8.53 2.60 20.23
CA ILE A 344 7.58 3.00 19.20
C ILE A 344 7.66 4.50 18.92
N GLY A 345 7.95 5.31 19.96
CA GLY A 345 8.27 6.73 19.80
C GLY A 345 9.46 6.95 18.85
N ASP A 346 10.52 6.17 18.98
CA ASP A 346 11.67 6.23 18.06
C ASP A 346 11.26 5.93 16.60
N LEU A 347 10.41 4.94 16.40
CA LEU A 347 9.90 4.61 15.07
C LEU A 347 9.07 5.75 14.46
N LEU A 348 8.22 6.41 15.27
CA LEU A 348 7.43 7.58 14.83
C LEU A 348 8.33 8.76 14.44
N GLU A 349 9.52 8.87 15.05
CA GLU A 349 10.54 9.86 14.68
C GLU A 349 11.42 9.43 13.49
N GLY A 350 11.12 8.28 12.87
CA GLY A 350 11.85 7.76 11.71
C GLY A 350 13.15 7.05 12.05
N ARG A 351 13.38 6.72 13.32
CA ARG A 351 14.53 5.93 13.77
C ARG A 351 14.12 4.48 13.96
N LEU A 352 14.97 3.55 13.51
CA LEU A 352 14.75 2.13 13.78
C LEU A 352 15.13 1.86 15.25
N PRO A 353 14.18 1.43 16.12
CA PRO A 353 14.46 1.17 17.52
C PRO A 353 15.44 0.02 17.71
N THR A 354 15.96 -0.16 18.92
CA THR A 354 16.79 -1.32 19.26
C THR A 354 15.97 -2.61 19.13
N LEU A 355 16.58 -3.66 18.56
CA LEU A 355 15.96 -4.98 18.47
C LEU A 355 15.70 -5.52 19.87
N PRO A 356 14.45 -5.84 20.25
CA PRO A 356 14.17 -6.45 21.54
C PRO A 356 14.84 -7.82 21.66
N ASP A 357 15.35 -8.14 22.86
CA ASP A 357 15.87 -9.46 23.22
C ASP A 357 14.96 -10.04 24.33
N ARG A 358 13.90 -10.73 23.92
CA ARG A 358 12.88 -11.24 24.86
C ARG A 358 12.30 -12.61 24.51
N TRP A 359 12.69 -13.15 23.35
CA TRP A 359 12.15 -14.42 22.88
C TRP A 359 12.97 -15.61 23.38
N GLY A 360 12.30 -16.68 23.81
CA GLY A 360 12.94 -17.97 23.99
C GLY A 360 13.48 -18.51 22.66
N LEU A 361 14.51 -19.37 22.71
CA LEU A 361 15.17 -19.89 21.50
C LEU A 361 14.20 -20.57 20.54
N ARG A 362 13.29 -21.42 21.06
CA ARG A 362 12.27 -22.09 20.26
C ARG A 362 11.36 -21.08 19.55
N GLU A 363 10.91 -20.08 20.30
CA GLU A 363 10.06 -19.01 19.78
C GLU A 363 10.77 -18.23 18.68
N LEU A 364 12.05 -17.89 18.89
CA LEU A 364 12.86 -17.19 17.91
C LEU A 364 13.05 -18.01 16.62
N VAL A 365 13.30 -19.32 16.74
CA VAL A 365 13.38 -20.23 15.59
C VAL A 365 12.09 -20.21 14.77
N ALA A 366 10.94 -20.34 15.44
CA ALA A 366 9.63 -20.31 14.78
C ALA A 366 9.38 -18.99 14.05
N ARG A 367 9.62 -17.85 14.72
CA ARG A 367 9.43 -16.50 14.15
C ARG A 367 10.31 -16.26 12.93
N LEU A 368 11.61 -16.56 13.03
CA LEU A 368 12.53 -16.35 11.92
C LEU A 368 12.26 -17.29 10.74
N MET A 369 11.79 -18.49 10.98
CA MET A 369 11.39 -19.42 9.92
C MET A 369 10.18 -18.88 9.16
N VAL A 370 9.17 -18.36 9.86
CA VAL A 370 8.03 -17.68 9.25
C VAL A 370 8.48 -16.47 8.45
N LEU A 371 9.28 -15.55 9.04
CA LEU A 371 9.76 -14.35 8.37
C LEU A 371 10.57 -14.65 7.11
N SER A 372 11.39 -15.73 7.12
CA SER A 372 12.16 -16.16 5.95
C SER A 372 11.31 -16.73 4.81
N SER A 373 10.05 -17.00 5.07
CA SER A 373 9.10 -17.58 4.11
C SER A 373 8.00 -16.59 3.68
N THR A 374 8.09 -15.33 4.16
CA THR A 374 7.04 -14.32 4.01
C THR A 374 7.49 -13.20 3.09
N ASN A 375 6.56 -12.66 2.30
CA ASN A 375 6.77 -11.39 1.60
C ASN A 375 6.60 -10.23 2.58
N LEU A 376 7.70 -9.59 2.97
CA LEU A 376 7.72 -8.52 3.98
C LEU A 376 7.37 -7.13 3.41
N VAL A 377 7.19 -7.02 2.11
CA VAL A 377 6.91 -5.75 1.41
C VAL A 377 5.63 -5.82 0.57
N GLU A 378 4.69 -6.67 0.96
CA GLU A 378 3.39 -6.75 0.29
C GLU A 378 2.72 -5.36 0.24
N PRO A 379 2.01 -4.99 -0.85
CA PRO A 379 1.62 -5.84 -1.99
C PRO A 379 2.67 -5.94 -3.11
N TYR A 380 3.90 -5.51 -2.88
CA TYR A 380 4.95 -5.49 -3.89
C TYR A 380 5.64 -6.85 -3.95
N ASP A 381 5.77 -7.42 -5.15
CA ASP A 381 6.40 -8.72 -5.38
C ASP A 381 7.84 -8.51 -5.88
N ILE A 382 8.81 -8.84 -5.03
CA ILE A 382 10.23 -8.60 -5.28
C ILE A 382 11.02 -9.87 -4.96
N ASP A 383 11.66 -10.44 -5.98
CA ASP A 383 12.56 -11.58 -5.77
C ASP A 383 13.84 -11.11 -5.03
N THR A 384 13.97 -11.53 -3.80
CA THR A 384 15.11 -11.24 -2.92
C THR A 384 16.19 -12.31 -2.96
N GLY A 385 15.97 -13.42 -3.67
CA GLY A 385 16.91 -14.51 -3.82
C GLY A 385 17.42 -15.07 -2.48
N ARG A 386 18.74 -15.01 -2.26
CA ARG A 386 19.38 -15.50 -1.02
C ARG A 386 19.38 -14.51 0.14
N ALA A 387 18.92 -13.28 -0.08
CA ALA A 387 18.98 -12.21 0.93
C ALA A 387 18.19 -12.55 2.20
N GLN A 388 17.12 -13.34 2.10
CA GLN A 388 16.37 -13.83 3.27
C GLN A 388 17.27 -14.63 4.26
N ARG A 389 18.14 -15.52 3.76
CA ARG A 389 19.05 -16.29 4.63
C ARG A 389 20.15 -15.42 5.24
N ASP A 390 20.67 -14.50 4.46
CA ASP A 390 21.69 -13.57 4.95
C ASP A 390 21.11 -12.60 5.99
N ALA A 391 19.84 -12.21 5.84
CA ALA A 391 19.10 -11.44 6.84
C ALA A 391 18.92 -12.23 8.15
N MET A 392 18.52 -13.51 8.06
CA MET A 392 18.39 -14.38 9.23
C MET A 392 19.70 -14.45 10.02
N ARG A 393 20.83 -14.63 9.33
CA ARG A 393 22.15 -14.63 9.97
C ARG A 393 22.45 -13.34 10.70
N ARG A 394 22.14 -12.18 10.09
CA ARG A 394 22.38 -10.88 10.69
C ARG A 394 21.51 -10.64 11.92
N VAL A 395 20.25 -11.02 11.87
CA VAL A 395 19.32 -10.86 13.00
C VAL A 395 19.73 -11.78 14.15
N LEU A 396 20.02 -13.05 13.87
CA LEU A 396 20.52 -14.00 14.86
C LEU A 396 21.87 -13.56 15.46
N GLY A 397 22.77 -13.01 14.64
CA GLY A 397 24.04 -12.48 15.12
C GLY A 397 23.89 -11.31 16.08
N ARG A 398 22.91 -10.41 15.85
CA ARG A 398 22.59 -9.33 16.79
C ARG A 398 22.04 -9.83 18.13
N LEU A 399 21.39 -11.00 18.13
CA LEU A 399 20.85 -11.66 19.32
C LEU A 399 21.84 -12.68 19.94
N GLY A 400 23.04 -12.86 19.37
CA GLY A 400 24.05 -13.79 19.88
C GLY A 400 23.86 -15.25 19.47
N TYR A 401 23.04 -15.55 18.46
CA TYR A 401 22.66 -16.91 18.01
C TYR A 401 23.02 -17.20 16.55
N GLU A 402 24.09 -16.61 16.01
CA GLU A 402 24.45 -16.72 14.59
C GLU A 402 24.62 -18.18 14.12
N ASP A 403 25.16 -19.05 14.98
CA ASP A 403 25.42 -20.47 14.71
C ASP A 403 24.14 -21.27 14.40
N MET A 404 22.97 -20.78 14.79
CA MET A 404 21.69 -21.44 14.53
C MET A 404 21.23 -21.29 13.06
N THR A 405 21.72 -20.26 12.36
CA THR A 405 21.28 -19.94 10.98
C THR A 405 21.35 -21.13 10.01
N PRO A 406 22.46 -21.90 9.95
CA PRO A 406 22.55 -23.03 9.02
C PRO A 406 21.56 -24.13 9.35
N VAL A 407 21.24 -24.34 10.62
CA VAL A 407 20.30 -25.39 11.06
C VAL A 407 18.89 -25.02 10.67
N ILE A 408 18.45 -23.79 10.96
CA ILE A 408 17.10 -23.30 10.64
C ILE A 408 16.87 -23.36 9.12
N GLY A 409 17.80 -22.81 8.33
CA GLY A 409 17.68 -22.78 6.88
C GLY A 409 17.65 -24.17 6.25
N ARG A 410 18.54 -25.09 6.68
CA ARG A 410 18.55 -26.49 6.18
C ARG A 410 17.31 -27.26 6.58
N SER A 411 16.76 -27.02 7.77
CA SER A 411 15.55 -27.69 8.23
C SER A 411 14.36 -27.33 7.35
N LEU A 412 14.18 -26.06 7.05
CA LEU A 412 13.12 -25.61 6.16
C LEU A 412 13.29 -26.17 4.73
N ASP A 413 14.50 -26.09 4.17
CA ASP A 413 14.79 -26.61 2.84
C ASP A 413 14.55 -28.12 2.75
N LYS A 414 14.89 -28.88 3.81
CA LYS A 414 14.74 -30.33 3.85
C LYS A 414 13.26 -30.73 3.86
N VAL A 415 12.44 -30.08 4.67
CA VAL A 415 10.98 -30.36 4.69
C VAL A 415 10.37 -29.98 3.34
N ARG A 416 10.71 -28.82 2.79
CA ARG A 416 10.25 -28.37 1.47
C ARG A 416 10.61 -29.35 0.36
N ALA A 417 11.85 -29.79 0.33
CA ALA A 417 12.31 -30.77 -0.66
C ALA A 417 11.58 -32.11 -0.56
N HIS A 418 11.29 -32.56 0.66
CA HIS A 418 10.54 -33.82 0.89
C HIS A 418 9.11 -33.68 0.36
N VAL A 419 8.41 -32.62 0.73
CA VAL A 419 7.03 -32.33 0.28
C VAL A 419 6.96 -32.20 -1.24
N SER A 420 7.87 -31.46 -1.88
CA SER A 420 7.89 -31.31 -3.33
C SER A 420 8.12 -32.63 -4.07
N LYS A 421 9.01 -33.46 -3.56
CA LYS A 421 9.36 -34.74 -4.19
C LYS A 421 8.23 -35.78 -4.08
N LYS A 422 7.55 -35.85 -2.95
CA LYS A 422 6.52 -36.84 -2.64
C LYS A 422 5.11 -36.33 -2.93
N GLY A 423 4.82 -35.05 -2.62
CA GLY A 423 3.51 -34.44 -2.82
C GLY A 423 3.20 -34.10 -4.28
N GLY A 424 4.19 -34.15 -5.18
CA GLY A 424 3.98 -33.84 -6.61
C GLY A 424 3.54 -32.39 -6.89
N VAL A 425 3.57 -31.51 -5.87
CA VAL A 425 3.15 -30.11 -5.98
C VAL A 425 4.39 -29.24 -6.19
N PRO A 426 4.51 -28.52 -7.32
CA PRO A 426 5.62 -27.59 -7.53
C PRO A 426 5.59 -26.53 -6.42
N TRP A 427 6.72 -26.32 -5.74
CA TRP A 427 6.82 -25.37 -4.63
C TRP A 427 6.43 -23.92 -5.06
N GLY A 428 6.63 -23.55 -6.32
CA GLY A 428 6.22 -22.25 -6.88
C GLY A 428 4.72 -22.03 -6.96
N THR A 429 3.91 -23.09 -6.81
CA THR A 429 2.44 -22.99 -6.69
C THR A 429 1.96 -22.94 -5.22
N ILE A 430 2.85 -23.21 -4.27
CA ILE A 430 2.62 -23.02 -2.85
C ILE A 430 2.88 -21.53 -2.59
N ILE A 431 1.79 -20.78 -2.49
CA ILE A 431 1.77 -19.31 -2.35
C ILE A 431 2.68 -18.89 -1.18
N PRO A 432 3.59 -17.92 -1.36
CA PRO A 432 4.27 -17.29 -0.24
C PRO A 432 3.24 -16.88 0.80
N ILE A 433 3.47 -17.21 2.07
CA ILE A 433 2.51 -16.83 3.12
C ILE A 433 2.51 -15.31 3.20
N ALA A 434 1.45 -14.69 2.71
CA ALA A 434 1.24 -13.25 2.72
C ALA A 434 0.92 -12.73 4.15
N VAL A 435 1.67 -13.20 5.15
CA VAL A 435 1.40 -12.91 6.57
C VAL A 435 2.23 -11.71 7.07
N GLY A 436 3.36 -11.40 6.42
CA GLY A 436 4.31 -10.42 6.95
C GLY A 436 3.85 -8.96 6.83
N ALA A 437 3.36 -8.56 5.67
CA ALA A 437 2.91 -7.18 5.48
C ALA A 437 1.58 -6.91 6.19
N ALA A 438 0.71 -7.91 6.28
CA ALA A 438 -0.49 -7.84 7.10
C ALA A 438 -0.15 -7.69 8.58
N LEU A 439 0.95 -8.27 9.06
CA LEU A 439 1.43 -8.09 10.44
C LEU A 439 1.97 -6.68 10.69
N ILE A 440 2.70 -6.11 9.73
CA ILE A 440 3.24 -4.75 9.86
C ILE A 440 2.13 -3.71 9.66
N ALA A 441 1.18 -3.94 8.75
CA ALA A 441 0.16 -2.95 8.37
C ALA A 441 -1.15 -3.05 9.18
N ALA A 442 -1.45 -4.20 9.79
CA ALA A 442 -2.79 -4.45 10.35
C ALA A 442 -2.94 -4.09 11.83
N VAL A 443 -1.86 -3.99 12.59
CA VAL A 443 -1.92 -3.65 14.02
C VAL A 443 -1.10 -2.39 14.25
N PRO A 444 -1.72 -1.24 14.53
CA PRO A 444 -1.00 -0.08 15.00
C PRO A 444 -0.16 -0.44 16.23
N LEU A 445 1.11 -0.10 16.20
CA LEU A 445 2.03 -0.35 17.31
C LEU A 445 1.48 0.27 18.60
N GLY A 446 1.45 -0.49 19.68
CA GLY A 446 0.88 -0.06 20.96
C GLY A 446 -0.56 -0.50 21.22
N LEU A 447 -1.20 -1.21 20.28
CA LEU A 447 -2.62 -1.63 20.40
C LEU A 447 -2.84 -2.94 21.17
N ALA A 448 -1.86 -3.83 21.19
CA ALA A 448 -2.04 -5.18 21.71
C ALA A 448 -2.28 -5.25 23.24
N ALA A 449 -2.08 -4.17 23.97
CA ALA A 449 -2.30 -4.12 25.42
C ALA A 449 -3.79 -4.04 25.85
N VAL A 450 -4.74 -4.03 24.90
CA VAL A 450 -6.17 -3.82 25.24
C VAL A 450 -7.05 -4.83 24.51
N GLY A 451 -7.67 -5.66 25.30
CA GLY A 451 -8.64 -6.65 24.84
C GLY A 451 -9.70 -6.11 23.88
N THR A 452 -10.10 -6.96 23.00
CA THR A 452 -10.87 -6.87 21.75
C THR A 452 -12.26 -6.20 21.79
N ALA A 453 -12.57 -5.36 22.75
CA ALA A 453 -13.87 -4.69 22.84
C ALA A 453 -13.78 -3.23 22.36
N GLY A 454 -14.09 -2.99 21.07
CA GLY A 454 -14.38 -1.62 20.62
C GLY A 454 -13.79 -1.14 19.29
N LEU A 455 -13.43 -2.00 18.36
CA LEU A 455 -12.84 -1.58 17.07
C LEU A 455 -13.89 -1.57 15.93
N ALA A 456 -14.75 -0.56 15.91
CA ALA A 456 -15.66 -0.32 14.79
C ALA A 456 -15.02 0.47 13.60
N GLY A 457 -13.79 0.99 13.75
CA GLY A 457 -13.10 1.80 12.73
C GLY A 457 -12.11 1.06 11.81
N ALA A 458 -11.78 -0.20 12.09
CA ALA A 458 -10.82 -1.01 11.33
C ALA A 458 -11.44 -1.76 10.13
N ALA A 459 -12.69 -1.49 9.78
CA ALA A 459 -13.46 -2.29 8.81
C ALA A 459 -12.95 -2.17 7.34
N ALA A 460 -12.21 -1.14 6.99
CA ALA A 460 -11.76 -0.95 5.60
C ALA A 460 -10.48 -1.70 5.25
N THR A 461 -9.59 -1.94 6.22
CA THR A 461 -8.39 -2.78 6.05
C THR A 461 -8.66 -4.26 6.27
N THR A 462 -9.81 -4.59 6.88
CA THR A 462 -10.21 -5.97 7.20
C THR A 462 -10.77 -6.73 6.01
N SER A 463 -11.16 -6.08 4.91
CA SER A 463 -11.73 -6.77 3.75
C SER A 463 -10.72 -7.66 3.00
N THR A 464 -9.44 -7.31 3.01
CA THR A 464 -8.37 -8.15 2.46
C THR A 464 -7.95 -9.26 3.42
N LEU A 465 -8.04 -9.05 4.72
CA LEU A 465 -7.72 -10.05 5.75
C LEU A 465 -8.90 -10.97 6.08
N ALA A 466 -10.13 -10.53 5.90
CA ALA A 466 -11.32 -11.38 6.00
C ALA A 466 -11.36 -12.49 4.93
N ALA A 467 -10.59 -12.35 3.84
CA ALA A 467 -10.39 -13.41 2.86
C ALA A 467 -9.56 -14.59 3.39
N PHE A 468 -8.91 -14.45 4.56
CA PHE A 468 -8.02 -15.46 5.15
C PHE A 468 -8.69 -16.41 6.15
N GLY A 469 -10.02 -16.44 6.28
CA GLY A 469 -10.74 -17.48 7.04
C GLY A 469 -11.69 -16.95 8.14
N PRO A 470 -12.53 -17.82 8.72
CA PRO A 470 -13.52 -17.47 9.74
C PRO A 470 -12.87 -17.13 11.09
N GLY A 471 -12.43 -15.92 11.22
CA GLY A 471 -11.73 -15.37 12.39
C GLY A 471 -11.04 -14.06 12.05
N GLY A 472 -11.05 -13.66 10.77
CA GLY A 472 -10.52 -12.38 10.31
C GLY A 472 -9.07 -12.15 10.74
N MET A 473 -8.74 -10.89 11.01
CA MET A 473 -7.42 -10.40 11.41
C MET A 473 -6.82 -11.13 12.64
N MET A 474 -7.65 -11.58 13.57
CA MET A 474 -7.21 -12.33 14.76
C MET A 474 -6.69 -13.73 14.43
N GLY A 475 -7.16 -14.36 13.34
CA GLY A 475 -6.69 -15.69 12.92
C GLY A 475 -5.24 -15.68 12.40
N GLY A 476 -4.83 -14.65 11.67
CA GLY A 476 -3.46 -14.53 11.13
C GLY A 476 -2.40 -14.24 12.20
N VAL A 477 -2.70 -13.36 13.15
CA VAL A 477 -1.82 -13.05 14.30
C VAL A 477 -1.75 -14.23 15.27
N ALA A 478 -2.88 -14.91 15.49
CA ALA A 478 -2.92 -16.12 16.31
C ALA A 478 -2.03 -17.24 15.74
N THR A 479 -1.95 -17.41 14.41
CA THR A 479 -1.13 -18.48 13.79
C THR A 479 0.36 -18.34 14.10
N ILE A 480 0.90 -17.13 14.17
CA ILE A 480 2.32 -16.94 14.49
C ILE A 480 2.57 -17.07 16.00
N GLY A 481 1.71 -16.51 16.83
CA GLY A 481 1.77 -16.69 18.27
C GLY A 481 1.66 -18.18 18.67
N THR A 482 0.85 -18.92 17.96
CA THR A 482 0.61 -20.37 18.21
C THR A 482 1.74 -21.25 17.70
N LEU A 483 2.35 -20.92 16.57
CA LEU A 483 3.57 -21.58 16.08
C LEU A 483 4.73 -21.38 17.06
N ALA A 484 4.81 -20.23 17.71
CA ALA A 484 5.90 -19.88 18.61
C ALA A 484 5.75 -20.47 20.01
N SER A 485 4.52 -20.56 20.54
CA SER A 485 4.27 -20.95 21.94
C SER A 485 4.08 -22.44 22.16
N GLY A 486 4.04 -23.26 21.09
CA GLY A 486 3.75 -24.71 21.21
C GLY A 486 2.36 -25.02 21.76
N GLY A 487 1.57 -24.02 22.03
CA GLY A 487 0.42 -24.11 22.91
C GLY A 487 -0.95 -23.93 22.32
N THR A 488 -1.14 -23.73 21.01
CA THR A 488 -2.52 -23.65 20.52
C THR A 488 -2.72 -24.22 19.11
N ALA A 489 -2.80 -25.52 19.07
CA ALA A 489 -3.47 -26.30 18.04
C ALA A 489 -4.85 -25.74 17.61
N ALA A 490 -5.45 -24.85 18.39
CA ALA A 490 -6.81 -24.38 18.19
C ALA A 490 -7.00 -23.49 16.94
N ALA A 491 -6.00 -22.71 16.51
CA ALA A 491 -6.17 -21.82 15.36
C ALA A 491 -5.97 -22.57 14.04
N THR A 492 -4.90 -23.37 13.92
CA THR A 492 -4.68 -24.20 12.73
C THR A 492 -5.72 -25.32 12.64
N TYR A 493 -6.10 -25.90 13.78
CA TYR A 493 -7.17 -26.87 13.88
C TYR A 493 -8.54 -26.25 13.58
N GLY A 494 -8.80 -25.03 14.02
CA GLY A 494 -10.01 -24.28 13.69
C GLY A 494 -10.14 -23.97 12.19
N MET A 495 -9.02 -23.73 11.49
CA MET A 495 -8.98 -23.59 10.03
C MET A 495 -9.22 -24.90 9.30
N LEU A 496 -8.83 -26.02 9.89
CA LEU A 496 -9.01 -27.35 9.32
C LEU A 496 -10.32 -28.03 9.76
N SER A 497 -10.86 -27.68 10.94
CA SER A 497 -12.03 -28.34 11.56
C SER A 497 -13.27 -27.45 11.73
N GLY A 498 -13.18 -26.14 11.46
CA GLY A 498 -14.31 -25.20 11.60
C GLY A 498 -15.40 -25.50 10.58
N GLY A 499 -16.61 -25.71 11.06
CA GLY A 499 -17.77 -26.12 10.27
C GLY A 499 -18.03 -25.20 9.07
N GLY A 500 -17.65 -25.69 7.88
CA GLY A 500 -17.92 -25.06 6.59
C GLY A 500 -16.72 -24.52 5.81
N SER A 501 -15.54 -24.37 6.41
CA SER A 501 -14.31 -23.99 5.68
C SER A 501 -13.40 -25.19 5.47
N VAL A 502 -13.19 -25.52 4.23
CA VAL A 502 -12.35 -26.64 3.79
C VAL A 502 -10.87 -26.25 3.94
N PRO A 503 -9.96 -27.21 4.27
CA PRO A 503 -8.52 -26.98 4.29
C PRO A 503 -8.05 -26.32 3.00
N THR A 504 -7.38 -25.19 3.13
CA THR A 504 -6.84 -24.45 1.99
C THR A 504 -5.35 -24.78 1.81
N ALA A 505 -4.80 -24.49 0.64
CA ALA A 505 -3.35 -24.56 0.42
C ALA A 505 -2.56 -23.72 1.45
N LEU A 506 -3.17 -22.66 1.98
CA LEU A 506 -2.59 -21.83 3.03
C LEU A 506 -2.42 -22.59 4.36
N ALA A 507 -3.44 -23.37 4.77
CA ALA A 507 -3.37 -24.20 5.97
C ALA A 507 -2.29 -25.29 5.84
N ALA A 508 -2.17 -25.89 4.64
CA ALA A 508 -1.11 -26.88 4.37
C ALA A 508 0.30 -26.25 4.47
N ASN A 509 0.48 -25.01 4.00
CA ASN A 509 1.76 -24.31 4.14
C ASN A 509 2.12 -23.99 5.60
N ALA A 510 1.14 -23.68 6.43
CA ALA A 510 1.36 -23.50 7.86
C ALA A 510 1.87 -24.80 8.51
N LEU A 511 1.29 -25.95 8.17
CA LEU A 511 1.77 -27.26 8.65
C LEU A 511 3.20 -27.59 8.20
N VAL A 512 3.57 -27.21 6.97
CA VAL A 512 4.96 -27.35 6.48
C VAL A 512 5.94 -26.57 7.36
N LEU A 513 5.57 -25.34 7.74
CA LEU A 513 6.39 -24.52 8.64
C LEU A 513 6.44 -25.09 10.05
N GLU A 514 5.32 -25.58 10.61
CA GLU A 514 5.31 -26.24 11.91
C GLU A 514 6.27 -27.44 11.94
N VAL A 515 6.20 -28.31 10.95
CA VAL A 515 7.11 -29.46 10.84
C VAL A 515 8.57 -29.01 10.70
N ALA A 516 8.82 -27.94 9.95
CA ALA A 516 10.18 -27.43 9.79
C ALA A 516 10.73 -26.82 11.09
N VAL A 517 9.87 -26.15 11.88
CA VAL A 517 10.22 -25.62 13.21
C VAL A 517 10.57 -26.78 14.15
N GLU A 518 9.71 -27.81 14.26
CA GLU A 518 9.96 -28.94 15.13
C GLU A 518 11.23 -29.73 14.72
N TYR A 519 11.45 -29.87 13.42
CA TYR A 519 12.66 -30.48 12.94
C TYR A 519 13.91 -29.65 13.27
N ALA A 520 13.82 -28.31 13.16
CA ALA A 520 14.91 -27.43 13.56
C ALA A 520 15.15 -27.49 15.08
N CYS A 521 14.09 -27.48 15.89
CA CYS A 521 14.18 -27.62 17.35
C CYS A 521 14.88 -28.93 17.73
N LYS A 522 14.52 -30.05 17.12
CA LYS A 522 15.21 -31.33 17.31
C LYS A 522 16.69 -31.27 16.98
N GLN A 523 17.07 -30.62 15.85
CA GLN A 523 18.46 -30.46 15.44
C GLN A 523 19.27 -29.52 16.35
N LEU A 524 18.59 -28.65 17.07
CA LEU A 524 19.18 -27.71 18.04
C LEU A 524 19.09 -28.22 19.49
N GLU A 525 18.66 -29.44 19.68
CA GLU A 525 18.46 -30.07 21.00
C GLU A 525 17.50 -29.28 21.91
N LEU A 526 16.53 -28.59 21.29
CA LEU A 526 15.44 -27.89 21.97
C LEU A 526 14.25 -28.82 22.18
N GLU A 527 13.34 -28.44 23.07
CA GLU A 527 12.10 -29.15 23.30
C GLU A 527 11.26 -29.25 22.03
N VAL A 528 10.73 -30.45 21.73
CA VAL A 528 9.90 -30.74 20.55
C VAL A 528 8.46 -30.95 21.00
N ASP A 529 7.51 -30.44 20.21
CA ASP A 529 6.08 -30.62 20.46
C ASP A 529 5.59 -32.00 20.04
N GLU A 530 5.44 -32.90 21.01
CA GLU A 530 4.96 -34.27 20.78
C GLU A 530 3.50 -34.32 20.26
N THR A 531 2.72 -33.23 20.38
CA THR A 531 1.33 -33.20 19.90
C THR A 531 1.22 -32.95 18.41
N LEU A 532 2.29 -32.48 17.73
CA LEU A 532 2.30 -32.16 16.30
C LEU A 532 1.87 -33.37 15.44
N TRP A 533 2.34 -34.57 15.76
CA TRP A 533 1.93 -35.79 15.07
C TRP A 533 0.42 -35.98 15.02
N PHE A 534 -0.23 -35.84 16.17
CA PHE A 534 -1.69 -36.01 16.28
C PHE A 534 -2.45 -34.92 15.51
N ARG A 535 -1.95 -33.68 15.52
CA ARG A 535 -2.55 -32.61 14.75
C ARG A 535 -2.51 -32.88 13.24
N ILE A 536 -1.35 -33.32 12.73
CA ILE A 536 -1.19 -33.61 11.30
C ILE A 536 -1.99 -34.86 10.90
N THR A 537 -2.05 -35.90 11.73
CA THR A 537 -2.88 -37.08 11.51
C THR A 537 -4.36 -36.72 11.44
N THR A 538 -4.82 -35.83 12.33
CA THR A 538 -6.20 -35.36 12.32
C THR A 538 -6.48 -34.54 11.06
N ALA A 539 -5.56 -33.67 10.66
CA ALA A 539 -5.69 -32.89 9.42
C ALA A 539 -5.77 -33.81 8.18
N GLU A 540 -4.94 -34.84 8.11
CA GLU A 540 -4.96 -35.82 7.03
C GLU A 540 -6.32 -36.53 6.95
N SER A 541 -6.82 -37.00 8.07
CA SER A 541 -8.11 -37.71 8.14
C SER A 541 -9.27 -36.80 7.71
N HIS A 542 -9.27 -35.53 8.10
CA HIS A 542 -10.28 -34.57 7.67
C HIS A 542 -10.25 -34.32 6.16
N VAL A 543 -9.05 -34.08 5.61
CA VAL A 543 -8.91 -33.84 4.18
C VAL A 543 -9.33 -35.07 3.37
N ALA A 544 -8.95 -36.28 3.82
CA ALA A 544 -9.36 -37.53 3.19
C ALA A 544 -10.88 -37.75 3.21
N ALA A 545 -11.55 -37.40 4.32
CA ALA A 545 -13.00 -37.44 4.43
C ALA A 545 -13.69 -36.43 3.46
N GLU A 546 -13.16 -35.21 3.34
CA GLU A 546 -13.68 -34.22 2.41
C GLU A 546 -13.47 -34.63 0.94
N ILE A 547 -12.35 -35.24 0.60
CA ILE A 547 -12.12 -35.79 -0.75
C ILE A 547 -13.21 -36.82 -1.08
N ARG A 548 -13.47 -37.80 -0.20
CA ARG A 548 -14.50 -38.83 -0.44
C ARG A 548 -15.88 -38.20 -0.61
N ARG A 549 -16.24 -37.20 0.21
CA ARG A 549 -17.51 -36.50 0.10
C ARG A 549 -17.65 -35.77 -1.23
N HIS A 550 -16.58 -35.10 -1.68
CA HIS A 550 -16.58 -34.41 -2.96
C HIS A 550 -16.53 -35.37 -4.16
N GLU A 551 -15.87 -36.50 -4.07
CA GLU A 551 -15.85 -37.52 -5.13
C GLU A 551 -17.23 -38.09 -5.42
N GLU A 552 -18.14 -38.12 -4.42
CA GLU A 552 -19.49 -38.61 -4.58
C GLU A 552 -20.39 -37.65 -5.37
N PHE A 553 -20.20 -36.32 -5.19
CA PHE A 553 -21.13 -35.31 -5.69
C PHE A 553 -20.52 -34.30 -6.67
N SER A 554 -19.22 -34.33 -6.89
CA SER A 554 -18.51 -33.36 -7.73
C SER A 554 -17.91 -33.99 -8.97
N ASP A 555 -17.71 -33.17 -10.02
CA ASP A 555 -16.94 -33.59 -11.19
C ASP A 555 -15.52 -34.03 -10.76
N PRO A 556 -15.01 -35.19 -11.23
CA PRO A 556 -13.68 -35.68 -10.90
C PRO A 556 -12.52 -34.72 -11.21
N LYS A 557 -12.71 -33.76 -12.12
CA LYS A 557 -11.77 -32.72 -12.51
C LYS A 557 -12.10 -31.36 -11.91
N SER A 558 -13.04 -31.27 -10.97
CA SER A 558 -13.37 -30.01 -10.33
C SER A 558 -12.14 -29.40 -9.67
N ALA A 559 -11.98 -28.08 -9.78
CA ALA A 559 -10.84 -27.36 -9.18
C ALA A 559 -10.70 -27.66 -7.67
N ARG A 560 -11.84 -27.85 -7.00
CA ARG A 560 -11.90 -28.18 -5.58
C ARG A 560 -11.32 -29.54 -5.25
N LEU A 561 -11.66 -30.59 -6.01
CA LEU A 561 -11.06 -31.92 -5.82
C LEU A 561 -9.56 -31.94 -6.12
N VAL A 562 -9.13 -31.20 -7.13
CA VAL A 562 -7.70 -31.05 -7.47
C VAL A 562 -6.96 -30.40 -6.29
N GLU A 563 -7.51 -29.34 -5.73
CA GLU A 563 -6.95 -28.64 -4.56
C GLU A 563 -6.88 -29.58 -3.32
N LEU A 564 -7.99 -30.23 -2.99
CA LEU A 564 -8.05 -31.15 -1.85
C LEU A 564 -7.05 -32.30 -1.96
N ARG A 565 -6.89 -32.90 -3.14
CA ARG A 565 -5.90 -33.94 -3.40
C ARG A 565 -4.47 -33.42 -3.25
N ALA A 566 -4.19 -32.19 -3.69
CA ALA A 566 -2.89 -31.57 -3.50
C ALA A 566 -2.60 -31.32 -2.01
N VAL A 567 -3.57 -30.79 -1.26
CA VAL A 567 -3.45 -30.62 0.20
C VAL A 567 -3.22 -31.96 0.90
N HIS A 568 -3.98 -33.02 0.55
CA HIS A 568 -3.82 -34.37 1.11
C HIS A 568 -2.41 -34.92 0.86
N ALA A 569 -1.90 -34.77 -0.37
CA ALA A 569 -0.56 -35.21 -0.71
C ALA A 569 0.52 -34.48 0.11
N ILE A 570 0.35 -33.18 0.38
CA ILE A 570 1.25 -32.44 1.27
C ILE A 570 1.19 -33.01 2.69
N VAL A 571 0.00 -33.11 3.27
CA VAL A 571 -0.17 -33.56 4.67
C VAL A 571 0.32 -34.98 4.87
N SER A 572 0.03 -35.92 3.95
CA SER A 572 0.54 -37.27 3.98
C SER A 572 2.07 -37.35 3.89
N SER A 573 2.68 -36.48 3.05
CA SER A 573 4.14 -36.40 2.96
C SER A 573 4.79 -35.85 4.25
N LEU A 574 4.08 -34.96 4.97
CA LEU A 574 4.54 -34.48 6.28
C LEU A 574 4.52 -35.56 7.34
N LEU A 575 3.51 -36.45 7.37
CA LEU A 575 3.48 -37.60 8.26
C LEU A 575 4.64 -38.57 7.96
N GLU A 576 4.94 -38.82 6.68
CA GLU A 576 6.11 -39.63 6.28
C GLU A 576 7.41 -38.96 6.75
N PHE A 577 7.53 -37.63 6.63
CA PHE A 577 8.69 -36.87 7.11
C PHE A 577 8.87 -37.02 8.62
N LEU A 578 7.80 -36.84 9.41
CA LEU A 578 7.85 -36.98 10.87
C LEU A 578 8.29 -38.36 11.29
N THR A 579 7.77 -39.42 10.63
CA THR A 579 8.14 -40.79 10.89
C THR A 579 9.62 -41.04 10.56
N THR A 580 10.07 -40.59 9.39
CA THR A 580 11.45 -40.82 8.90
C THR A 580 12.50 -40.12 9.77
N HIS A 581 12.11 -39.03 10.45
CA HIS A 581 13.03 -38.20 11.25
C HIS A 581 12.80 -38.31 12.76
N ASP A 582 12.12 -39.38 13.22
CA ASP A 582 11.85 -39.65 14.65
C ASP A 582 11.20 -38.46 15.39
N LEU A 583 10.20 -37.84 14.75
CA LEU A 583 9.34 -36.77 15.32
C LEU A 583 7.95 -37.33 15.67
N THR A 584 7.86 -38.64 15.86
CA THR A 584 6.66 -39.35 16.32
C THR A 584 6.61 -39.40 17.85
N PRO A 585 5.43 -39.42 18.47
CA PRO A 585 5.31 -39.60 19.93
C PRO A 585 5.93 -40.94 20.38
N ARG A 586 6.58 -40.95 21.54
CA ARG A 586 7.25 -42.11 22.12
C ARG A 586 6.32 -43.32 22.30
N GLU A 587 5.06 -43.05 22.58
CA GLU A 587 4.02 -44.06 22.76
C GLU A 587 3.77 -44.91 21.48
N ILE A 588 3.92 -44.28 20.31
CA ILE A 588 3.73 -44.96 19.01
C ILE A 588 4.95 -45.81 18.65
N THR A 589 6.14 -45.38 19.04
CA THR A 589 7.40 -46.10 18.77
C THR A 589 7.62 -47.29 19.69
N GLN A 590 6.95 -47.35 20.85
CA GLN A 590 7.09 -48.43 21.85
C GLN A 590 6.02 -49.54 21.74
N THR A 591 5.13 -49.51 20.73
CA THR A 591 4.17 -50.58 20.53
C THR A 591 4.96 -51.85 20.16
N PRO A 592 4.93 -52.92 21.01
CA PRO A 592 5.65 -54.16 20.72
C PRO A 592 5.14 -54.75 19.41
N SER A 593 6.04 -55.22 18.59
CA SER A 593 5.73 -56.05 17.42
C SER A 593 4.60 -57.00 17.74
N LEU A 594 3.44 -56.84 17.07
CA LEU A 594 2.35 -57.80 17.15
C LEU A 594 2.91 -59.19 16.96
N VAL A 595 2.84 -59.97 18.02
CA VAL A 595 3.12 -61.39 18.03
C VAL A 595 2.46 -62.02 16.81
N ARG A 596 3.25 -62.66 15.93
CA ARG A 596 2.73 -63.57 14.93
C ARG A 596 1.86 -64.57 15.66
N LEU A 597 0.58 -64.47 15.53
CA LEU A 597 -0.33 -65.59 15.77
C LEU A 597 -0.10 -66.59 14.62
N GLU A 598 0.80 -67.54 14.84
CA GLU A 598 0.82 -68.74 14.09
C GLU A 598 -0.40 -69.55 14.53
N ALA A 599 -1.32 -69.81 13.59
CA ALA A 599 -2.29 -70.90 13.67
C ALA A 599 -2.06 -71.89 12.53
#